data_0556994f931999db8f26ff566458330f
#
_entry.id   0556994f931999db8f26ff566458330f
#
_cell.length_a   1.000
_cell.length_b   1.000
_cell.length_c   1.000
_cell.angle_alpha   90.00
_cell.angle_beta   90.00
_cell.angle_gamma   90.00
#
_symmetry.space_group_name_H-M   'P 1'
#
loop_
_entity.id
_entity.type
_entity.pdbx_description
1 polymer ?
#
loop_
_entity_poly.entity_id
_entity_poly.type
_entity_poly.pdbx_seq_one_letter_code
_entity_poly.pdbx_strand_id
1 'polypeptide(L)'
;MTYDYTQDLLKFIQRSPSPYHTVQASRTYLDQAGFQALALSETWHLAPNSAYYVPLYDSGLVAFRTGSDVRRHLRLSAAHTDFPCLRLKYRPELRQHGYLKLNAEVYGGLLRESWLDRPLSLAGTVALQSKDAFRPEVRLIDIGRPVLTIPRLAIHMNRQANDGVALN
;
A
#
# COMPACT_ATOMS: atom_id res chain seq x y z
N MET A 1 -15.26 25.84 -12.55
CA MET A 1 -14.36 24.75 -12.92
C MET A 1 -14.93 23.46 -12.35
N THR A 2 -15.21 22.48 -13.19
CA THR A 2 -15.69 21.16 -12.75
C THR A 2 -14.50 20.43 -12.11
N TYR A 3 -14.64 19.95 -10.89
CA TYR A 3 -13.60 19.18 -10.20
C TYR A 3 -13.39 17.85 -10.93
N ASP A 4 -12.14 17.55 -11.29
CA ASP A 4 -11.79 16.31 -12.03
C ASP A 4 -11.41 15.19 -11.05
N TYR A 5 -12.43 14.48 -10.57
CA TYR A 5 -12.27 13.33 -9.68
C TYR A 5 -11.41 12.21 -10.26
N THR A 6 -11.44 12.04 -11.59
CA THR A 6 -10.67 10.98 -12.27
C THR A 6 -9.17 11.26 -12.17
N GLN A 7 -8.76 12.48 -12.48
CA GLN A 7 -7.35 12.87 -12.38
C GLN A 7 -6.85 12.82 -10.92
N ASP A 8 -7.68 13.20 -9.98
CA ASP A 8 -7.32 13.12 -8.56
C ASP A 8 -7.17 11.68 -8.10
N LEU A 9 -8.06 10.77 -8.52
CA LEU A 9 -7.95 9.34 -8.24
C LEU A 9 -6.65 8.76 -8.83
N LEU A 10 -6.32 9.08 -10.07
CA LEU A 10 -5.09 8.62 -10.71
C LEU A 10 -3.84 9.09 -9.96
N LYS A 11 -3.81 10.35 -9.52
CA LYS A 11 -2.72 10.89 -8.69
C LYS A 11 -2.63 10.18 -7.35
N PHE A 12 -3.77 9.88 -6.72
CA PHE A 12 -3.81 9.13 -5.47
C PHE A 12 -3.23 7.73 -5.65
N ILE A 13 -3.63 7.00 -6.70
CA ILE A 13 -3.11 5.66 -7.03
C ILE A 13 -1.59 5.72 -7.26
N GLN A 14 -1.10 6.69 -8.03
CA GLN A 14 0.33 6.86 -8.27
C GLN A 14 1.15 7.10 -7.00
N ARG A 15 0.57 7.76 -6.00
CA ARG A 15 1.20 8.01 -4.69
C ARG A 15 1.05 6.84 -3.70
N SER A 16 0.39 5.76 -4.11
CA SER A 16 0.00 4.64 -3.26
C SER A 16 0.60 3.30 -3.71
N PRO A 17 1.93 3.18 -3.98
CA PRO A 17 2.53 1.94 -4.46
C PRO A 17 2.62 0.85 -3.39
N SER A 18 2.31 1.13 -2.14
CA SER A 18 2.21 0.15 -1.05
C SER A 18 1.15 0.59 -0.03
N PRO A 19 0.66 -0.29 0.86
CA PRO A 19 -0.29 0.08 1.92
C PRO A 19 0.18 1.25 2.78
N TYR A 20 1.46 1.31 3.08
CA TYR A 20 2.07 2.39 3.87
C TYR A 20 2.02 3.73 3.12
N HIS A 21 2.28 3.72 1.82
CA HIS A 21 2.14 4.90 0.96
C HIS A 21 0.68 5.32 0.83
N THR A 22 -0.25 4.37 0.74
CA THR A 22 -1.70 4.64 0.72
C THR A 22 -2.12 5.42 1.96
N VAL A 23 -1.69 4.99 3.14
CA VAL A 23 -1.96 5.69 4.40
C VAL A 23 -1.30 7.08 4.40
N GLN A 24 -0.06 7.19 3.96
CA GLN A 24 0.63 8.48 3.90
C GLN A 24 -0.05 9.46 2.92
N ALA A 25 -0.46 8.98 1.73
CA ALA A 25 -1.22 9.78 0.78
C ALA A 25 -2.58 10.21 1.37
N SER A 26 -3.29 9.29 2.03
CA SER A 26 -4.57 9.58 2.69
C SER A 26 -4.42 10.64 3.78
N ARG A 27 -3.38 10.56 4.62
CA ARG A 27 -3.09 11.58 5.64
C ARG A 27 -2.90 12.96 5.00
N THR A 28 -2.13 13.04 3.92
CA THR A 28 -1.91 14.30 3.19
C THR A 28 -3.23 14.90 2.70
N TYR A 29 -4.14 14.09 2.17
CA TYR A 29 -5.47 14.57 1.75
C TYR A 29 -6.33 15.03 2.92
N LEU A 30 -6.29 14.30 4.03
CA LEU A 30 -7.06 14.63 5.24
C LEU A 30 -6.53 15.93 5.88
N ASP A 31 -5.22 16.10 5.97
CA ASP A 31 -4.59 17.34 6.47
C ASP A 31 -5.02 18.54 5.62
N GLN A 32 -4.99 18.43 4.30
CA GLN A 32 -5.45 19.46 3.36
C GLN A 32 -6.95 19.77 3.49
N ALA A 33 -7.74 18.76 3.87
CA ALA A 33 -9.17 18.91 4.13
C ALA A 33 -9.51 19.39 5.55
N GLY A 34 -8.50 19.73 6.36
CA GLY A 34 -8.66 20.29 7.70
C GLY A 34 -9.01 19.27 8.78
N PHE A 35 -8.73 17.98 8.54
CA PHE A 35 -8.84 16.96 9.59
C PHE A 35 -7.67 17.06 10.57
N GLN A 36 -7.95 16.79 11.84
CA GLN A 36 -6.95 16.77 12.90
C GLN A 36 -6.48 15.35 13.18
N ALA A 37 -5.16 15.16 13.23
CA ALA A 37 -4.59 13.87 13.59
C ALA A 37 -4.73 13.61 15.09
N LEU A 38 -5.12 12.38 15.44
CA LEU A 38 -5.19 11.88 16.82
C LEU A 38 -4.22 10.72 16.98
N ALA A 39 -3.60 10.63 18.16
CA ALA A 39 -2.75 9.51 18.51
C ALA A 39 -3.55 8.44 19.29
N LEU A 40 -3.31 7.15 19.02
CA LEU A 40 -3.94 6.05 19.76
C LEU A 40 -3.56 6.03 21.25
N SER A 41 -2.39 6.56 21.59
CA SER A 41 -1.85 6.59 22.96
C SER A 41 -2.39 7.72 23.83
N GLU A 42 -3.20 8.63 23.25
CA GLU A 42 -3.67 9.83 23.94
C GLU A 42 -5.17 9.76 24.24
N THR A 43 -5.60 10.49 25.26
CA THR A 43 -7.03 10.71 25.51
C THR A 43 -7.57 11.74 24.52
N TRP A 44 -8.64 11.39 23.80
CA TRP A 44 -9.20 12.27 22.79
C TRP A 44 -10.25 13.21 23.36
N HIS A 45 -10.10 14.47 23.10
CA HIS A 45 -11.08 15.53 23.41
C HIS A 45 -11.75 15.97 22.11
N LEU A 46 -12.89 15.35 21.79
CA LEU A 46 -13.58 15.56 20.52
C LEU A 46 -14.57 16.72 20.63
N ALA A 47 -14.43 17.72 19.76
CA ALA A 47 -15.39 18.81 19.62
C ALA A 47 -16.54 18.43 18.68
N PRO A 48 -17.75 18.99 18.84
CA PRO A 48 -18.83 18.85 17.88
C PRO A 48 -18.43 19.44 16.50
N ASN A 49 -19.03 18.88 15.42
CA ASN A 49 -18.85 19.33 14.03
C ASN A 49 -17.40 19.43 13.58
N SER A 50 -16.54 18.58 14.08
CA SER A 50 -15.10 18.54 13.82
C SER A 50 -14.71 17.30 13.02
N ALA A 51 -13.52 17.29 12.44
CA ALA A 51 -13.02 16.22 11.61
C ALA A 51 -11.67 15.72 12.13
N TYR A 52 -11.54 14.42 12.26
CA TYR A 52 -10.39 13.76 12.88
C TYR A 52 -9.95 12.55 12.07
N TYR A 53 -8.68 12.16 12.20
CA TYR A 53 -8.19 10.88 11.73
C TYR A 53 -7.17 10.27 12.68
N VAL A 54 -7.08 8.94 12.65
CA VAL A 54 -6.18 8.14 13.49
C VAL A 54 -5.42 7.18 12.59
N PRO A 55 -4.09 7.31 12.45
CA PRO A 55 -3.28 6.29 11.82
C PRO A 55 -3.23 5.03 12.68
N LEU A 56 -3.38 3.85 12.04
CA LEU A 56 -3.33 2.55 12.68
C LEU A 56 -2.10 1.78 12.19
N TYR A 57 -1.05 1.69 12.98
CA TYR A 57 0.16 0.90 12.70
C TYR A 57 0.75 1.14 11.29
N ASP A 58 0.73 2.39 10.81
CA ASP A 58 1.26 2.86 9.54
C ASP A 58 0.64 2.25 8.26
N SER A 59 -0.18 1.21 8.35
CA SER A 59 -0.84 0.55 7.22
C SER A 59 -2.37 0.61 7.24
N GLY A 60 -2.95 1.20 8.26
CA GLY A 60 -4.38 1.43 8.41
C GLY A 60 -4.69 2.87 8.79
N LEU A 61 -5.94 3.28 8.59
CA LEU A 61 -6.40 4.62 8.90
C LEU A 61 -7.90 4.60 9.24
N VAL A 62 -8.28 5.34 10.27
CA VAL A 62 -9.67 5.69 10.54
C VAL A 62 -9.82 7.19 10.43
N ALA A 63 -10.76 7.66 9.62
CA ALA A 63 -11.12 9.07 9.56
C ALA A 63 -12.61 9.23 9.87
N PHE A 64 -12.98 10.24 10.64
CA PHE A 64 -14.35 10.47 11.03
C PHE A 64 -14.68 11.94 11.24
N ARG A 65 -15.96 12.24 11.18
CA ARG A 65 -16.49 13.55 11.54
C ARG A 65 -17.48 13.40 12.68
N THR A 66 -17.39 14.31 13.65
CA THR A 66 -18.38 14.45 14.71
C THR A 66 -19.53 15.31 14.22
N GLY A 67 -20.76 14.95 14.60
CA GLY A 67 -21.92 15.81 14.40
C GLY A 67 -22.14 16.77 15.59
N SER A 68 -23.27 17.46 15.60
CA SER A 68 -23.73 18.27 16.75
C SER A 68 -24.08 17.40 17.97
N ASP A 69 -24.46 16.13 17.75
CA ASP A 69 -24.69 15.12 18.78
C ASP A 69 -24.00 13.81 18.35
N VAL A 70 -22.88 13.49 19.00
CA VAL A 70 -22.05 12.31 18.71
C VAL A 70 -22.70 10.97 19.09
N ARG A 71 -23.87 10.96 19.71
CA ARG A 71 -24.46 9.76 20.33
C ARG A 71 -25.59 9.10 19.53
N ARG A 72 -26.09 9.71 18.46
CA ARG A 72 -27.38 9.25 17.87
C ARG A 72 -27.24 8.42 16.59
N HIS A 73 -26.31 8.71 15.71
CA HIS A 73 -26.24 8.03 14.41
C HIS A 73 -24.78 7.90 13.95
N LEU A 74 -24.42 6.70 13.49
CA LEU A 74 -23.14 6.41 12.85
C LEU A 74 -23.40 5.99 11.39
N ARG A 75 -22.67 6.62 10.47
CA ARG A 75 -22.53 6.15 9.08
C ARG A 75 -21.11 5.66 8.90
N LEU A 76 -20.97 4.40 8.49
CA LEU A 76 -19.67 3.76 8.29
C LEU A 76 -19.46 3.45 6.82
N SER A 77 -18.25 3.76 6.34
CA SER A 77 -17.72 3.30 5.04
C SER A 77 -16.38 2.64 5.29
N ALA A 78 -16.09 1.53 4.63
CA ALA A 78 -14.83 0.83 4.74
C ALA A 78 -14.26 0.54 3.35
N ALA A 79 -12.95 0.62 3.25
CA ALA A 79 -12.21 0.30 2.04
C ALA A 79 -10.83 -0.26 2.42
N HIS A 80 -10.20 -0.99 1.50
CA HIS A 80 -8.82 -1.45 1.66
C HIS A 80 -7.82 -0.32 1.50
N THR A 81 -6.80 -0.31 2.33
CA THR A 81 -5.55 0.44 2.11
C THR A 81 -4.50 -0.44 1.42
N ASP A 82 -4.67 -1.76 1.50
CA ASP A 82 -3.83 -2.78 0.89
C ASP A 82 -4.45 -3.32 -0.41
N PHE A 83 -3.63 -4.00 -1.20
CA PHE A 83 -4.02 -4.61 -2.47
C PHE A 83 -3.15 -5.84 -2.75
N PRO A 84 -3.59 -6.76 -3.64
CA PRO A 84 -2.81 -7.93 -4.00
C PRO A 84 -1.46 -7.55 -4.59
N CYS A 85 -0.39 -8.18 -4.11
CA CYS A 85 0.97 -7.91 -4.54
C CYS A 85 1.92 -9.09 -4.25
N LEU A 86 3.17 -8.96 -4.69
CA LEU A 86 4.26 -9.82 -4.26
C LEU A 86 5.01 -9.13 -3.12
N ARG A 87 5.13 -9.81 -1.98
CA ARG A 87 5.88 -9.33 -0.80
C ARG A 87 7.25 -9.99 -0.74
N LEU A 88 8.28 -9.20 -0.52
CA LEU A 88 9.60 -9.73 -0.24
C LEU A 88 9.63 -10.42 1.12
N LYS A 89 10.22 -11.61 1.17
CA LYS A 89 10.43 -12.34 2.42
C LYS A 89 11.62 -11.75 3.20
N TYR A 90 11.76 -12.15 4.44
CA TYR A 90 12.95 -11.85 5.23
C TYR A 90 14.19 -12.46 4.55
N ARG A 91 15.28 -11.69 4.43
CA ARG A 91 16.51 -12.05 3.71
C ARG A 91 16.21 -12.60 2.31
N PRO A 92 15.65 -11.75 1.43
CA PRO A 92 15.10 -12.23 0.16
C PRO A 92 16.15 -12.55 -0.88
N GLU A 93 17.40 -12.11 -0.71
CA GLU A 93 18.44 -12.22 -1.72
C GLU A 93 18.90 -13.67 -1.92
N LEU A 94 18.81 -14.15 -3.16
CA LEU A 94 19.27 -15.45 -3.59
C LEU A 94 20.22 -15.28 -4.76
N ARG A 95 21.45 -15.78 -4.62
CA ARG A 95 22.42 -15.84 -5.72
C ARG A 95 22.48 -17.25 -6.28
N GLN A 96 22.15 -17.42 -7.56
CA GLN A 96 22.13 -18.71 -8.22
C GLN A 96 22.47 -18.56 -9.71
N HIS A 97 23.41 -19.34 -10.20
CA HIS A 97 23.81 -19.36 -11.62
C HIS A 97 24.12 -17.96 -12.21
N GLY A 98 24.75 -17.10 -11.42
CA GLY A 98 25.10 -15.74 -11.87
C GLY A 98 23.96 -14.71 -11.77
N TYR A 99 22.76 -15.14 -11.35
CA TYR A 99 21.62 -14.25 -11.17
C TYR A 99 21.47 -13.84 -9.70
N LEU A 100 21.04 -12.61 -9.49
CA LEU A 100 20.49 -12.14 -8.23
C LEU A 100 18.95 -12.25 -8.31
N LYS A 101 18.36 -13.07 -7.45
CA LYS A 101 16.92 -13.26 -7.34
C LYS A 101 16.44 -12.74 -6.00
N LEU A 102 15.18 -12.30 -5.93
CA LEU A 102 14.51 -11.96 -4.69
C LEU A 102 13.42 -12.98 -4.39
N ASN A 103 13.49 -13.58 -3.20
CA ASN A 103 12.45 -14.48 -2.72
C ASN A 103 11.24 -13.68 -2.27
N ALA A 104 10.09 -13.96 -2.88
CA ALA A 104 8.84 -13.28 -2.60
C ALA A 104 7.72 -14.28 -2.29
N GLU A 105 6.66 -13.79 -1.70
CA GLU A 105 5.42 -14.51 -1.47
C GLU A 105 4.23 -13.76 -2.06
N VAL A 106 3.21 -14.50 -2.42
CA VAL A 106 1.95 -13.94 -2.92
C VAL A 106 1.14 -13.40 -1.74
N TYR A 107 0.71 -12.16 -1.84
CA TYR A 107 -0.21 -11.54 -0.91
C TYR A 107 -1.55 -11.27 -1.57
N GLY A 108 -2.63 -11.79 -0.97
CA GLY A 108 -3.99 -11.63 -1.47
C GLY A 108 -4.30 -12.41 -2.75
N GLY A 109 -5.42 -12.08 -3.38
CA GLY A 109 -5.90 -12.70 -4.61
C GLY A 109 -5.23 -12.13 -5.87
N LEU A 110 -3.98 -12.49 -6.09
CA LEU A 110 -3.15 -11.96 -7.17
C LEU A 110 -3.44 -12.67 -8.51
N LEU A 111 -3.68 -11.89 -9.56
CA LEU A 111 -3.64 -12.38 -10.95
C LEU A 111 -2.18 -12.54 -11.40
N ARG A 112 -1.60 -13.72 -11.15
CA ARG A 112 -0.16 -13.99 -11.34
C ARG A 112 0.32 -13.69 -12.76
N GLU A 113 -0.49 -14.02 -13.76
CA GLU A 113 -0.18 -13.79 -15.18
C GLU A 113 0.10 -12.33 -15.51
N SER A 114 -0.58 -11.41 -14.81
CA SER A 114 -0.42 -9.96 -15.02
C SER A 114 0.91 -9.40 -14.50
N TRP A 115 1.71 -10.19 -13.78
CA TRP A 115 3.00 -9.80 -13.20
C TRP A 115 4.20 -10.28 -14.01
N LEU A 116 3.98 -11.23 -14.94
CA LEU A 116 5.05 -11.82 -15.75
C LEU A 116 5.48 -10.88 -16.88
N ASP A 117 6.76 -10.91 -17.23
CA ASP A 117 7.39 -10.14 -18.31
C ASP A 117 7.17 -8.62 -18.22
N ARG A 118 6.91 -8.11 -17.03
CA ARG A 118 6.68 -6.68 -16.78
C ARG A 118 7.87 -6.04 -16.07
N PRO A 119 8.11 -4.75 -16.33
CA PRO A 119 9.00 -3.96 -15.49
C PRO A 119 8.36 -3.76 -14.11
N LEU A 120 9.06 -4.17 -13.06
CA LEU A 120 8.61 -4.09 -11.68
C LEU A 120 9.51 -3.17 -10.85
N SER A 121 8.93 -2.50 -9.87
CA SER A 121 9.63 -1.69 -8.87
C SER A 121 9.41 -2.26 -7.47
N LEU A 122 10.04 -1.62 -6.47
CA LEU A 122 9.88 -1.95 -5.06
C LEU A 122 9.42 -0.71 -4.29
N ALA A 123 8.42 -0.88 -3.45
CA ALA A 123 7.95 0.14 -2.53
C ALA A 123 7.48 -0.50 -1.21
N GLY A 124 7.65 0.21 -0.11
CA GLY A 124 7.27 -0.29 1.22
C GLY A 124 8.01 0.42 2.33
N THR A 125 8.25 -0.27 3.43
CA THR A 125 9.02 0.25 4.57
C THR A 125 10.29 -0.54 4.77
N VAL A 126 11.32 0.13 5.26
CA VAL A 126 12.56 -0.49 5.75
C VAL A 126 12.80 -0.06 7.19
N ALA A 127 13.23 -1.03 8.00
CA ALA A 127 13.70 -0.75 9.35
C ALA A 127 15.21 -0.56 9.31
N LEU A 128 15.67 0.59 9.75
CA LEU A 128 17.08 0.93 9.89
C LEU A 128 17.53 0.64 11.33
N GLN A 129 18.81 0.32 11.49
CA GLN A 129 19.41 0.15 12.79
C GLN A 129 19.34 1.47 13.57
N SER A 130 18.82 1.42 14.78
CA SER A 130 18.76 2.55 15.70
C SER A 130 19.60 2.26 16.95
N LYS A 131 19.80 3.28 17.80
CA LYS A 131 20.45 3.13 19.11
C LYS A 131 19.61 2.30 20.09
N ASP A 132 18.30 2.28 19.91
CA ASP A 132 17.35 1.47 20.70
C ASP A 132 16.92 0.26 19.84
N ALA A 133 17.32 -0.95 20.25
CA ALA A 133 17.00 -2.19 19.55
C ALA A 133 15.48 -2.48 19.46
N PHE A 134 14.68 -1.93 20.38
CA PHE A 134 13.22 -2.09 20.40
C PHE A 134 12.47 -1.00 19.63
N ARG A 135 13.19 0.03 19.14
CA ARG A 135 12.62 1.14 18.38
C ARG A 135 13.44 1.41 17.13
N PRO A 136 13.38 0.51 16.12
CA PRO A 136 14.06 0.74 14.86
C PRO A 136 13.51 2.00 14.18
N GLU A 137 14.39 2.71 13.48
CA GLU A 137 13.94 3.81 12.61
C GLU A 137 13.28 3.20 11.37
N VAL A 138 11.99 3.46 11.16
CA VAL A 138 11.25 2.99 9.98
C VAL A 138 11.22 4.10 8.94
N ARG A 139 11.60 3.78 7.70
CA ARG A 139 11.51 4.69 6.56
C ARG A 139 10.65 4.13 5.46
N LEU A 140 9.85 5.00 4.88
CA LEU A 140 9.08 4.72 3.68
C LEU A 140 10.00 4.81 2.46
N ILE A 141 9.94 3.80 1.57
CA ILE A 141 10.76 3.72 0.37
C ILE A 141 9.90 3.43 -0.84
N ASP A 142 10.11 4.21 -1.90
CA ASP A 142 9.64 3.95 -3.25
C ASP A 142 10.82 4.13 -4.22
N ILE A 143 11.22 3.06 -4.92
CA ILE A 143 12.30 3.13 -5.92
C ILE A 143 11.83 3.91 -7.16
N GLY A 144 10.53 3.88 -7.48
CA GLY A 144 9.91 4.69 -8.52
C GLY A 144 10.40 4.43 -9.95
N ARG A 145 11.17 3.35 -10.19
CA ARG A 145 11.67 2.95 -11.50
C ARG A 145 11.78 1.43 -11.62
N PRO A 146 11.77 0.88 -12.83
CA PRO A 146 11.95 -0.56 -13.04
C PRO A 146 13.33 -1.03 -12.56
N VAL A 147 13.34 -2.06 -11.71
CA VAL A 147 14.55 -2.70 -11.17
C VAL A 147 14.46 -4.22 -11.17
N LEU A 148 13.28 -4.79 -11.43
CA LEU A 148 12.99 -6.22 -11.37
C LEU A 148 12.13 -6.64 -12.55
N THR A 149 12.13 -7.94 -12.83
CA THR A 149 11.18 -8.62 -13.71
C THR A 149 11.00 -10.06 -13.27
N ILE A 150 9.87 -10.67 -13.63
CA ILE A 150 9.58 -12.08 -13.45
C ILE A 150 9.42 -12.68 -14.84
N PRO A 151 10.46 -13.33 -15.40
CA PRO A 151 10.41 -13.83 -16.77
C PRO A 151 9.49 -15.04 -16.87
N ARG A 152 8.73 -15.14 -17.96
CA ARG A 152 8.07 -16.38 -18.37
C ARG A 152 9.06 -17.37 -18.89
N LEU A 153 8.76 -18.64 -18.73
CA LEU A 153 9.44 -19.70 -19.47
C LEU A 153 8.96 -19.70 -20.91
N ALA A 154 9.89 -19.96 -21.83
CA ALA A 154 9.57 -20.19 -23.23
C ALA A 154 8.58 -21.37 -23.36
N ILE A 155 7.73 -21.35 -24.39
CA ILE A 155 6.71 -22.39 -24.62
C ILE A 155 7.30 -23.81 -24.69
N HIS A 156 8.54 -23.94 -25.15
CA HIS A 156 9.27 -25.21 -25.19
C HIS A 156 9.57 -25.80 -23.80
N MET A 157 9.63 -24.93 -22.76
CA MET A 157 9.89 -25.29 -21.37
C MET A 157 8.61 -25.34 -20.53
N ASN A 158 7.51 -24.76 -21.04
CA ASN A 158 6.18 -24.78 -20.41
C ASN A 158 5.11 -24.96 -21.49
N ARG A 159 4.91 -26.19 -21.93
CA ARG A 159 3.93 -26.53 -23.00
C ARG A 159 2.48 -26.28 -22.59
N GLN A 160 2.21 -26.16 -21.29
CA GLN A 160 0.87 -25.89 -20.74
C GLN A 160 0.62 -24.39 -20.53
N ALA A 161 1.51 -23.51 -21.00
CA ALA A 161 1.41 -22.08 -20.74
C ALA A 161 0.09 -21.46 -21.25
N ASN A 162 -0.54 -22.06 -22.25
CA ASN A 162 -1.78 -21.58 -22.85
C ASN A 162 -3.01 -22.45 -22.45
N ASP A 163 -2.83 -23.47 -21.61
CA ASP A 163 -3.93 -24.32 -21.18
C ASP A 163 -4.87 -23.52 -20.25
N GLY A 164 -6.15 -23.50 -20.58
CA GLY A 164 -7.17 -22.78 -19.82
C GLY A 164 -7.28 -21.27 -20.10
N VAL A 165 -6.49 -20.73 -21.03
CA VAL A 165 -6.63 -19.35 -21.50
C VAL A 165 -7.44 -19.34 -22.79
N ALA A 166 -8.75 -19.18 -22.69
CA ALA A 166 -9.59 -18.88 -23.87
C ALA A 166 -9.47 -17.38 -24.18
N LEU A 167 -8.87 -17.07 -25.33
CA LEU A 167 -8.95 -15.73 -25.91
C LEU A 167 -10.11 -15.73 -26.91
N ASN A 168 -11.19 -15.01 -26.58
CA ASN A 168 -12.33 -14.79 -27.48
C ASN A 168 -12.04 -13.57 -28.37
#